data_ba3fa644a6aa280e1bc1b0277ed92c82
#
_entry.id   ba3fa644a6aa280e1bc1b0277ed92c82
#
_cell.length_a   1.000
_cell.length_b   1.000
_cell.length_c   1.000
_cell.angle_alpha   90.00
_cell.angle_beta   90.00
_cell.angle_gamma   90.00
#
_symmetry.space_group_name_H-M   'P 1'
#
loop_
_entity.id
_entity.type
_entity.pdbx_description
1 polymer ?
#
loop_
_entity_poly.entity_id
_entity_poly.type
_entity_poly.pdbx_seq_one_letter_code
_entity_poly.pdbx_strand_id
1 'polypeptide(L)'
;MSSKSRNEELFDRAQRHIPAGVNSPVRAFRAVGGTPPFFERALGAYLWDADGKRYIDYVGSWGPMLAGHTDARVVKAVQDAAAKALSFGAPTEAEVVLAETICRLVPSIELVRLVSSGTEATMTALRLARGATGRSVIVKFEGCYHGHADSLLVKAGSGALTFGNPSSAGVPPETAAQTVVLDYNDAAQSRALFAARGKEIAGVIVEPVAGNMNLVPPAAGFLETLREECTTHGALLIFDEVMTGFRVALGGAQARYDIRPDLTTLGKVIGGGMPVGAVGGRRDIMQHIAPLGAVYQAGTLSGNPVAVAAGLATLEIVQQPGFQQGVEATTRALVEGLTEQAKNAGVTFCAQSVGSMFGLYFRATPPTRFAEVMECDKDRFNRFFHAMLERGVYFAPSAYEAGFVSAAHGQAEIDATLAAAREAFRAL
;
A
#
# COMPACT_ATOMS: atom_id res chain seq x y z
N MET A 1 -29.23 20.59 24.40
CA MET A 1 -28.74 19.84 23.23
C MET A 1 -27.26 20.15 23.10
N SER A 2 -26.37 19.15 23.18
CA SER A 2 -24.94 19.38 22.93
C SER A 2 -24.78 19.90 21.52
N SER A 3 -24.04 20.97 21.32
CA SER A 3 -23.69 21.45 19.96
C SER A 3 -22.91 20.37 19.25
N LYS A 4 -23.22 20.12 17.97
CA LYS A 4 -22.43 19.21 17.14
C LYS A 4 -20.97 19.68 17.12
N SER A 5 -20.04 18.72 17.11
CA SER A 5 -18.64 19.01 16.89
C SER A 5 -18.40 19.51 15.45
N ARG A 6 -17.28 20.17 15.22
CA ARG A 6 -16.92 20.64 13.87
C ARG A 6 -16.71 19.46 12.89
N ASN A 7 -16.19 18.35 13.38
CA ASN A 7 -16.06 17.13 12.59
C ASN A 7 -17.43 16.60 12.13
N GLU A 8 -18.43 16.57 13.03
CA GLU A 8 -19.80 16.14 12.69
C GLU A 8 -20.47 17.08 11.67
N GLU A 9 -20.32 18.40 11.85
CA GLU A 9 -20.83 19.38 10.88
C GLU A 9 -20.22 19.21 9.50
N LEU A 10 -18.90 19.00 9.44
CA LEU A 10 -18.17 18.80 8.17
C LEU A 10 -18.57 17.48 7.50
N PHE A 11 -18.78 16.42 8.27
CA PHE A 11 -19.23 15.15 7.73
C PHE A 11 -20.64 15.23 7.14
N ASP A 12 -21.58 15.86 7.85
CA ASP A 12 -22.94 16.12 7.34
C ASP A 12 -22.92 16.92 6.03
N ARG A 13 -22.05 17.93 5.94
CA ARG A 13 -21.88 18.72 4.71
C ARG A 13 -21.26 17.90 3.57
N ALA A 14 -20.22 17.11 3.86
CA ALA A 14 -19.54 16.27 2.90
C ALA A 14 -20.50 15.23 2.28
N GLN A 15 -21.34 14.59 3.08
CA GLN A 15 -22.32 13.60 2.61
C GLN A 15 -23.33 14.14 1.60
N ARG A 16 -23.55 15.46 1.55
CA ARG A 16 -24.47 16.08 0.56
C ARG A 16 -23.86 16.17 -0.83
N HIS A 17 -22.54 16.14 -0.95
CA HIS A 17 -21.84 16.44 -2.22
C HIS A 17 -20.81 15.39 -2.63
N ILE A 18 -20.41 14.51 -1.70
CA ILE A 18 -19.40 13.47 -1.92
C ILE A 18 -20.02 12.12 -1.51
N PRO A 19 -19.94 11.07 -2.31
CA PRO A 19 -20.47 9.76 -1.96
C PRO A 19 -19.95 9.29 -0.59
N ALA A 20 -20.88 9.06 0.37
CA ALA A 20 -20.59 8.76 1.76
C ALA A 20 -19.67 9.78 2.48
N GLY A 21 -19.53 11.01 1.97
CA GLY A 21 -18.74 12.09 2.54
C GLY A 21 -17.23 11.97 2.34
N VAL A 22 -16.74 11.04 1.52
CA VAL A 22 -15.31 10.73 1.37
C VAL A 22 -14.92 10.41 -0.07
N ASN A 23 -13.65 10.67 -0.42
CA ASN A 23 -13.08 10.37 -1.74
C ASN A 23 -12.36 9.00 -1.78
N SER A 24 -12.45 8.20 -0.70
CA SER A 24 -12.00 6.81 -0.67
C SER A 24 -12.78 6.04 0.41
N PRO A 25 -13.30 4.83 0.12
CA PRO A 25 -14.30 4.16 0.95
C PRO A 25 -13.93 3.94 2.42
N VAL A 26 -12.69 3.56 2.70
CA VAL A 26 -12.24 3.25 4.06
C VAL A 26 -12.29 4.47 4.99
N ARG A 27 -12.16 5.70 4.45
CA ARG A 27 -12.20 6.96 5.20
C ARG A 27 -13.56 7.26 5.83
N ALA A 28 -14.64 6.59 5.38
CA ALA A 28 -16.00 6.82 5.87
C ALA A 28 -16.31 6.16 7.23
N PHE A 29 -15.35 5.49 7.87
CA PHE A 29 -15.51 4.79 9.16
C PHE A 29 -16.60 3.71 9.17
N ARG A 30 -17.06 3.24 8.01
CA ARG A 30 -18.12 2.22 7.95
C ARG A 30 -17.75 0.92 8.64
N ALA A 31 -16.48 0.55 8.64
CA ALA A 31 -16.00 -0.68 9.27
C ALA A 31 -15.98 -0.59 10.79
N VAL A 32 -15.69 0.58 11.35
CA VAL A 32 -15.54 0.80 12.81
C VAL A 32 -16.71 1.58 13.43
N GLY A 33 -17.50 2.28 12.58
CA GLY A 33 -18.57 3.17 13.03
C GLY A 33 -18.09 4.54 13.51
N GLY A 34 -19.04 5.41 13.86
CA GLY A 34 -18.76 6.77 14.32
C GLY A 34 -18.51 7.78 13.19
N THR A 35 -18.09 8.98 13.58
CA THR A 35 -17.79 10.10 12.67
C THR A 35 -16.28 10.17 12.42
N PRO A 36 -15.82 10.18 11.16
CA PRO A 36 -14.40 10.33 10.86
C PRO A 36 -13.90 11.72 11.24
N PRO A 37 -12.69 11.86 11.81
CA PRO A 37 -12.06 13.16 12.00
C PRO A 37 -11.74 13.83 10.67
N PHE A 38 -11.96 15.14 10.57
CA PHE A 38 -11.55 15.99 9.47
C PHE A 38 -10.27 16.70 9.84
N PHE A 39 -9.16 16.33 9.23
CA PHE A 39 -7.86 16.88 9.56
C PHE A 39 -7.60 18.21 8.85
N GLU A 40 -7.02 19.19 9.58
CA GLU A 40 -6.69 20.52 9.06
C GLU A 40 -5.19 20.71 8.87
N ARG A 41 -4.35 20.05 9.68
CA ARG A 41 -2.90 20.14 9.58
C ARG A 41 -2.21 18.86 10.08
N ALA A 42 -0.96 18.72 9.66
CA ALA A 42 -0.10 17.61 10.05
C ALA A 42 1.34 18.11 10.25
N LEU A 43 2.09 17.48 11.17
CA LEU A 43 3.52 17.75 11.38
C LEU A 43 4.20 16.54 12.03
N GLY A 44 5.28 16.07 11.45
CA GLY A 44 6.01 14.91 11.95
C GLY A 44 5.15 13.67 12.04
N ALA A 45 4.97 13.14 13.25
CA ALA A 45 4.10 11.98 13.51
C ALA A 45 2.65 12.35 13.87
N TYR A 46 2.25 13.61 13.75
CA TYR A 46 0.99 14.10 14.30
C TYR A 46 0.05 14.66 13.25
N LEU A 47 -1.26 14.44 13.50
CA LEU A 47 -2.39 15.08 12.83
C LEU A 47 -3.19 15.93 13.82
N TRP A 48 -3.84 16.99 13.35
CA TRP A 48 -4.82 17.78 14.12
C TRP A 48 -6.12 17.86 13.33
N ASP A 49 -7.22 17.54 14.00
CA ASP A 49 -8.54 17.61 13.39
C ASP A 49 -9.17 19.03 13.51
N ALA A 50 -10.35 19.18 12.91
CA ALA A 50 -11.09 20.43 12.87
C ALA A 50 -11.65 20.89 14.25
N ASP A 51 -11.66 20.00 15.24
CA ASP A 51 -11.97 20.33 16.64
C ASP A 51 -10.70 20.67 17.44
N GLY A 52 -9.53 20.69 16.79
CA GLY A 52 -8.23 21.01 17.40
C GLY A 52 -7.56 19.86 18.15
N LYS A 53 -8.15 18.67 18.13
CA LYS A 53 -7.59 17.50 18.78
C LYS A 53 -6.39 16.95 18.01
N ARG A 54 -5.33 16.61 18.73
CA ARG A 54 -4.09 16.04 18.19
C ARG A 54 -4.09 14.51 18.29
N TYR A 55 -3.55 13.86 17.27
CA TYR A 55 -3.39 12.42 17.19
C TYR A 55 -1.97 12.04 16.76
N ILE A 56 -1.40 10.97 17.34
CA ILE A 56 -0.26 10.25 16.78
C ILE A 56 -0.80 9.42 15.61
N ASP A 57 -0.24 9.60 14.42
CA ASP A 57 -0.75 9.03 13.16
C ASP A 57 0.00 7.79 12.73
N TYR A 58 -0.67 6.65 12.74
CA TYR A 58 -0.17 5.38 12.20
C TYR A 58 -0.81 4.99 10.85
N VAL A 59 -1.56 5.91 10.24
CA VAL A 59 -2.10 5.74 8.88
C VAL A 59 -1.11 6.27 7.84
N GLY A 60 -0.38 7.36 8.15
CA GLY A 60 0.65 7.93 7.29
C GLY A 60 0.17 8.23 5.88
N SER A 61 -1.06 8.76 5.71
CA SER A 61 -1.74 8.95 4.42
C SER A 61 -1.84 7.66 3.58
N TRP A 62 -1.95 6.49 4.22
CA TRP A 62 -1.97 5.17 3.58
C TRP A 62 -0.63 4.77 2.96
N GLY A 63 0.47 5.28 3.54
CA GLY A 63 1.82 4.84 3.25
C GLY A 63 2.81 5.85 2.67
N PRO A 64 2.47 6.97 2.03
CA PRO A 64 3.47 7.88 1.46
C PRO A 64 4.33 8.60 2.51
N MET A 65 3.84 8.82 3.75
CA MET A 65 4.50 9.65 4.76
C MET A 65 5.62 8.92 5.51
N LEU A 66 6.54 8.27 4.79
CA LEU A 66 7.66 7.54 5.40
C LEU A 66 8.64 8.48 6.14
N ALA A 67 8.86 9.69 5.63
CA ALA A 67 9.67 10.73 6.28
C ALA A 67 8.94 11.44 7.43
N GLY A 68 7.63 11.22 7.59
CA GLY A 68 6.72 12.00 8.42
C GLY A 68 5.98 13.08 7.65
N HIS A 69 5.01 13.71 8.31
CA HIS A 69 4.23 14.80 7.72
C HIS A 69 5.04 16.09 7.65
N THR A 70 4.87 16.82 6.56
CA THR A 70 5.42 18.16 6.34
C THR A 70 6.92 18.29 6.65
N ASP A 71 7.72 17.28 6.28
CA ASP A 71 9.18 17.41 6.36
C ASP A 71 9.63 18.65 5.59
N ALA A 72 10.41 19.52 6.25
CA ALA A 72 10.77 20.82 5.71
C ALA A 72 11.52 20.75 4.36
N ARG A 73 12.31 19.68 4.14
CA ARG A 73 13.03 19.44 2.87
C ARG A 73 12.07 19.13 1.74
N VAL A 74 11.06 18.29 2.00
CA VAL A 74 10.03 17.92 1.01
C VAL A 74 9.14 19.14 0.70
N VAL A 75 8.69 19.85 1.73
CA VAL A 75 7.86 21.06 1.56
C VAL A 75 8.61 22.12 0.77
N LYS A 76 9.90 22.37 1.08
CA LYS A 76 10.73 23.32 0.35
C LYS A 76 10.88 22.95 -1.13
N ALA A 77 11.14 21.67 -1.43
CA ALA A 77 11.27 21.19 -2.80
C ALA A 77 9.96 21.39 -3.60
N VAL A 78 8.81 21.11 -2.97
CA VAL A 78 7.47 21.35 -3.56
C VAL A 78 7.25 22.84 -3.85
N GLN A 79 7.55 23.72 -2.90
CA GLN A 79 7.41 25.17 -3.06
C GLN A 79 8.30 25.70 -4.19
N ASP A 80 9.55 25.26 -4.25
CA ASP A 80 10.49 25.69 -5.29
C ASP A 80 10.07 25.20 -6.69
N ALA A 81 9.55 23.99 -6.79
CA ALA A 81 9.02 23.48 -8.04
C ALA A 81 7.74 24.22 -8.46
N ALA A 82 6.80 24.41 -7.53
CA ALA A 82 5.53 25.10 -7.79
C ALA A 82 5.74 26.56 -8.21
N ALA A 83 6.77 27.22 -7.68
CA ALA A 83 7.14 28.59 -8.07
C ALA A 83 7.63 28.70 -9.53
N LYS A 84 8.10 27.61 -10.13
CA LYS A 84 8.55 27.56 -11.53
C LYS A 84 7.40 27.15 -12.46
N ALA A 85 6.69 26.06 -12.17
CA ALA A 85 5.51 25.61 -12.89
C ALA A 85 4.80 24.48 -12.14
N LEU A 86 3.48 24.37 -12.32
CA LEU A 86 2.70 23.21 -11.84
C LEU A 86 2.75 22.05 -12.83
N SER A 87 2.87 22.32 -14.13
CA SER A 87 2.97 21.34 -15.20
C SER A 87 3.54 21.99 -16.45
N PHE A 88 4.28 21.23 -17.26
CA PHE A 88 4.81 21.71 -18.55
C PHE A 88 4.15 21.03 -19.75
N GLY A 89 3.61 19.82 -19.61
CA GLY A 89 3.19 18.99 -20.75
C GLY A 89 4.35 18.62 -21.69
N ALA A 90 5.58 18.60 -21.14
CA ALA A 90 6.84 18.33 -21.83
C ALA A 90 7.84 17.69 -20.85
N PRO A 91 8.88 16.97 -21.35
CA PRO A 91 9.89 16.38 -20.49
C PRO A 91 10.66 17.41 -19.66
N THR A 92 11.11 16.99 -18.49
CA THR A 92 11.90 17.81 -17.56
C THR A 92 13.17 17.06 -17.12
N GLU A 93 14.22 17.78 -16.74
CA GLU A 93 15.44 17.20 -16.16
C GLU A 93 15.12 16.42 -14.87
N ALA A 94 14.21 16.94 -14.04
CA ALA A 94 13.83 16.30 -12.78
C ALA A 94 13.22 14.91 -12.97
N GLU A 95 12.46 14.68 -14.06
CA GLU A 95 11.96 13.34 -14.42
C GLU A 95 13.10 12.38 -14.74
N VAL A 96 14.13 12.85 -15.44
CA VAL A 96 15.32 12.04 -15.74
C VAL A 96 16.01 11.63 -14.46
N VAL A 97 16.26 12.58 -13.54
CA VAL A 97 16.90 12.34 -12.25
C VAL A 97 16.09 11.35 -11.40
N LEU A 98 14.74 11.47 -11.39
CA LEU A 98 13.89 10.53 -10.66
C LEU A 98 13.95 9.14 -11.26
N ALA A 99 13.92 9.01 -12.59
CA ALA A 99 14.03 7.73 -13.28
C ALA A 99 15.39 7.05 -13.02
N GLU A 100 16.49 7.78 -13.12
CA GLU A 100 17.84 7.30 -12.78
C GLU A 100 17.93 6.84 -11.32
N THR A 101 17.33 7.61 -10.40
CA THR A 101 17.31 7.28 -8.97
C THR A 101 16.55 5.99 -8.73
N ILE A 102 15.36 5.82 -9.34
CA ILE A 102 14.57 4.59 -9.20
C ILE A 102 15.34 3.40 -9.76
N CYS A 103 15.89 3.50 -10.98
CA CYS A 103 16.65 2.42 -11.62
C CYS A 103 17.90 2.03 -10.81
N ARG A 104 18.57 2.99 -10.17
CA ARG A 104 19.72 2.73 -9.31
C ARG A 104 19.36 2.04 -8.01
N LEU A 105 18.22 2.39 -7.42
CA LEU A 105 17.80 1.88 -6.09
C LEU A 105 17.03 0.56 -6.18
N VAL A 106 16.38 0.28 -7.30
CA VAL A 106 15.57 -0.92 -7.54
C VAL A 106 16.14 -1.71 -8.72
N PRO A 107 17.04 -2.67 -8.47
CA PRO A 107 17.88 -3.29 -9.53
C PRO A 107 17.12 -4.12 -10.59
N SER A 108 15.87 -4.49 -10.36
CA SER A 108 15.03 -5.14 -11.39
C SER A 108 14.51 -4.13 -12.42
N ILE A 109 14.59 -2.83 -12.15
CA ILE A 109 14.07 -1.77 -13.01
C ILE A 109 15.20 -1.22 -13.88
N GLU A 110 15.19 -1.57 -15.15
CA GLU A 110 16.14 -1.06 -16.16
C GLU A 110 15.54 0.13 -16.94
N LEU A 111 14.22 0.19 -17.06
CA LEU A 111 13.45 1.31 -17.58
C LEU A 111 12.23 1.55 -16.71
N VAL A 112 11.83 2.81 -16.55
CA VAL A 112 10.67 3.21 -15.75
C VAL A 112 9.81 4.23 -16.52
N ARG A 113 8.50 4.12 -16.38
CA ARG A 113 7.49 5.09 -16.86
C ARG A 113 6.71 5.61 -15.68
N LEU A 114 6.73 6.94 -15.48
CA LEU A 114 5.91 7.61 -14.47
C LEU A 114 4.45 7.66 -14.90
N VAL A 115 3.56 7.56 -13.93
CA VAL A 115 2.11 7.71 -14.03
C VAL A 115 1.60 8.50 -12.82
N SER A 116 0.29 8.75 -12.70
CA SER A 116 -0.24 9.60 -11.64
C SER A 116 -0.77 8.85 -10.42
N SER A 117 -0.87 7.52 -10.47
CA SER A 117 -1.38 6.70 -9.37
C SER A 117 -0.88 5.25 -9.43
N GLY A 118 -0.96 4.54 -8.29
CA GLY A 118 -0.70 3.10 -8.24
C GLY A 118 -1.66 2.30 -9.14
N THR A 119 -2.92 2.72 -9.26
CA THR A 119 -3.90 2.10 -10.17
C THR A 119 -3.45 2.20 -11.63
N GLU A 120 -2.96 3.35 -12.07
CA GLU A 120 -2.43 3.51 -13.42
C GLU A 120 -1.17 2.64 -13.63
N ALA A 121 -0.31 2.54 -12.61
CA ALA A 121 0.88 1.70 -12.66
C ALA A 121 0.51 0.22 -12.85
N THR A 122 -0.38 -0.32 -12.04
CA THR A 122 -0.80 -1.72 -12.10
C THR A 122 -1.61 -2.01 -13.38
N MET A 123 -2.51 -1.13 -13.79
CA MET A 123 -3.23 -1.23 -15.06
C MET A 123 -2.26 -1.28 -16.25
N THR A 124 -1.22 -0.46 -16.23
CA THR A 124 -0.19 -0.45 -17.28
C THR A 124 0.64 -1.72 -17.24
N ALA A 125 1.04 -2.21 -16.07
CA ALA A 125 1.79 -3.45 -15.91
C ALA A 125 1.02 -4.66 -16.46
N LEU A 126 -0.29 -4.76 -16.20
CA LEU A 126 -1.12 -5.84 -16.75
C LEU A 126 -1.22 -5.77 -18.27
N ARG A 127 -1.45 -4.55 -18.82
CA ARG A 127 -1.51 -4.35 -20.26
C ARG A 127 -0.18 -4.71 -20.92
N LEU A 128 0.91 -4.32 -20.28
CA LEU A 128 2.25 -4.61 -20.74
C LEU A 128 2.54 -6.12 -20.71
N ALA A 129 2.16 -6.83 -19.65
CA ALA A 129 2.31 -8.27 -19.56
C ALA A 129 1.54 -9.00 -20.67
N ARG A 130 0.29 -8.59 -20.92
CA ARG A 130 -0.50 -9.13 -22.04
C ARG A 130 0.13 -8.81 -23.40
N GLY A 131 0.57 -7.57 -23.60
CA GLY A 131 1.17 -7.14 -24.87
C GLY A 131 2.50 -7.82 -25.18
N ALA A 132 3.35 -8.02 -24.18
CA ALA A 132 4.67 -8.64 -24.33
C ALA A 132 4.58 -10.16 -24.51
N THR A 133 3.62 -10.84 -23.88
CA THR A 133 3.48 -12.30 -23.96
C THR A 133 2.50 -12.78 -25.02
N GLY A 134 1.61 -11.90 -25.51
CA GLY A 134 0.49 -12.28 -26.38
C GLY A 134 -0.59 -13.12 -25.69
N ARG A 135 -0.60 -13.18 -24.35
CA ARG A 135 -1.53 -13.99 -23.56
C ARG A 135 -2.51 -13.09 -22.81
N SER A 136 -3.61 -13.65 -22.29
CA SER A 136 -4.69 -12.87 -21.70
C SER A 136 -4.86 -13.03 -20.20
N VAL A 137 -4.52 -14.20 -19.63
CA VAL A 137 -4.83 -14.54 -18.24
C VAL A 137 -3.86 -13.85 -17.28
N ILE A 138 -4.43 -13.21 -16.26
CA ILE A 138 -3.68 -12.65 -15.13
C ILE A 138 -4.00 -13.47 -13.88
N VAL A 139 -2.98 -13.71 -13.07
CA VAL A 139 -3.12 -14.33 -11.75
C VAL A 139 -2.92 -13.26 -10.68
N LYS A 140 -3.79 -13.21 -9.68
CA LYS A 140 -3.66 -12.40 -8.47
C LYS A 140 -3.99 -13.23 -7.23
N PHE A 141 -3.87 -12.64 -6.05
CA PHE A 141 -4.12 -13.35 -4.78
C PHE A 141 -5.28 -12.71 -4.01
N GLU A 142 -6.06 -13.56 -3.32
CA GLU A 142 -7.16 -13.13 -2.47
C GLU A 142 -6.63 -12.21 -1.35
N GLY A 143 -7.40 -11.17 -1.03
CA GLY A 143 -7.01 -10.17 -0.04
C GLY A 143 -6.03 -9.09 -0.54
N CYS A 144 -5.31 -9.33 -1.65
CA CYS A 144 -4.45 -8.32 -2.27
C CYS A 144 -5.27 -7.30 -3.08
N TYR A 145 -4.85 -6.02 -2.98
CA TYR A 145 -5.43 -4.91 -3.72
C TYR A 145 -4.38 -4.26 -4.63
N HIS A 146 -4.74 -4.10 -5.89
CA HIS A 146 -3.84 -3.59 -6.93
C HIS A 146 -4.45 -2.40 -7.70
N GLY A 147 -5.20 -1.54 -7.01
CA GLY A 147 -5.95 -0.47 -7.66
C GLY A 147 -7.32 -0.94 -8.17
N HIS A 148 -8.04 -0.06 -8.87
CA HIS A 148 -9.43 -0.26 -9.26
C HIS A 148 -9.65 -0.39 -10.77
N ALA A 149 -8.64 -0.88 -11.51
CA ALA A 149 -8.86 -1.32 -12.89
C ALA A 149 -9.74 -2.59 -12.90
N ASP A 150 -10.68 -2.69 -13.85
CA ASP A 150 -11.70 -3.74 -13.91
C ASP A 150 -11.12 -5.16 -13.76
N SER A 151 -10.00 -5.45 -14.45
CA SER A 151 -9.33 -6.75 -14.35
C SER A 151 -8.83 -7.10 -12.94
N LEU A 152 -8.70 -6.12 -12.04
CA LEU A 152 -8.15 -6.30 -10.69
C LEU A 152 -9.22 -6.27 -9.59
N LEU A 153 -10.47 -5.89 -9.95
CA LEU A 153 -11.62 -5.90 -9.05
C LEU A 153 -12.33 -7.26 -9.01
N VAL A 154 -11.59 -8.32 -9.21
CA VAL A 154 -12.07 -9.71 -9.17
C VAL A 154 -11.78 -10.29 -7.80
N LYS A 155 -12.81 -10.91 -7.18
CA LYS A 155 -12.71 -11.62 -5.92
C LYS A 155 -12.96 -13.11 -6.13
N ALA A 156 -12.09 -13.98 -5.58
CA ALA A 156 -12.46 -15.33 -5.27
C ALA A 156 -13.14 -15.33 -3.89
N GLY A 157 -14.37 -15.81 -3.81
CA GLY A 157 -14.98 -16.10 -2.52
C GLY A 157 -14.22 -17.21 -1.81
N SER A 158 -14.24 -17.25 -0.47
CA SER A 158 -13.67 -18.32 0.33
C SER A 158 -14.18 -19.68 -0.18
N GLY A 159 -13.27 -20.56 -0.57
CA GLY A 159 -13.57 -21.92 -1.00
C GLY A 159 -14.01 -22.11 -2.45
N ALA A 160 -14.07 -21.06 -3.26
CA ALA A 160 -14.35 -21.19 -4.68
C ALA A 160 -13.14 -20.72 -5.49
N LEU A 161 -12.44 -21.63 -6.07
CA LEU A 161 -11.59 -21.46 -7.27
C LEU A 161 -12.48 -21.02 -8.44
N THR A 162 -13.33 -20.02 -8.21
CA THR A 162 -14.29 -19.57 -9.18
C THR A 162 -13.67 -18.48 -10.02
N PHE A 163 -13.45 -18.83 -11.24
CA PHE A 163 -13.11 -17.89 -12.28
C PHE A 163 -14.14 -16.77 -12.33
N GLY A 164 -13.68 -15.54 -12.03
CA GLY A 164 -14.35 -14.39 -12.54
C GLY A 164 -15.62 -13.92 -11.90
N ASN A 165 -15.83 -14.08 -10.60
CA ASN A 165 -16.86 -13.30 -9.95
C ASN A 165 -16.32 -11.90 -9.63
N PRO A 166 -16.80 -10.84 -10.29
CA PRO A 166 -16.35 -9.50 -10.01
C PRO A 166 -16.76 -9.11 -8.58
N SER A 167 -15.84 -8.52 -7.82
CA SER A 167 -16.14 -8.00 -6.50
C SER A 167 -16.80 -6.61 -6.53
N SER A 168 -16.83 -5.98 -7.70
CA SER A 168 -17.46 -4.69 -7.91
C SER A 168 -18.57 -4.77 -8.94
N ALA A 169 -19.72 -4.15 -8.64
CA ALA A 169 -20.74 -3.91 -9.63
C ALA A 169 -20.16 -3.06 -10.78
N GLY A 170 -20.57 -3.35 -12.00
CA GLY A 170 -20.11 -2.66 -13.20
C GLY A 170 -18.89 -3.27 -13.90
N VAL A 171 -18.24 -4.28 -13.30
CA VAL A 171 -17.18 -5.03 -13.99
C VAL A 171 -17.82 -6.08 -14.90
N PRO A 172 -17.55 -6.07 -16.23
CA PRO A 172 -18.09 -7.07 -17.14
C PRO A 172 -17.59 -8.48 -16.81
N PRO A 173 -18.45 -9.52 -16.86
CA PRO A 173 -18.05 -10.91 -16.61
C PRO A 173 -16.90 -11.38 -17.49
N GLU A 174 -16.83 -10.94 -18.74
CA GLU A 174 -15.78 -11.31 -19.68
C GLU A 174 -14.42 -10.75 -19.27
N THR A 175 -14.40 -9.55 -18.70
CA THR A 175 -13.15 -8.96 -18.13
C THR A 175 -12.73 -9.73 -16.88
N ALA A 176 -13.68 -10.04 -16.01
CA ALA A 176 -13.43 -10.80 -14.79
C ALA A 176 -12.89 -12.22 -15.08
N ALA A 177 -13.43 -12.88 -16.14
CA ALA A 177 -13.03 -14.23 -16.53
C ALA A 177 -11.56 -14.37 -16.93
N GLN A 178 -10.88 -13.26 -17.25
CA GLN A 178 -9.44 -13.24 -17.59
C GLN A 178 -8.54 -13.15 -16.35
N THR A 179 -9.11 -13.09 -15.14
CA THR A 179 -8.33 -13.00 -13.91
C THR A 179 -8.60 -14.20 -13.01
N VAL A 180 -7.53 -14.94 -12.70
CA VAL A 180 -7.55 -16.06 -11.76
C VAL A 180 -7.12 -15.53 -10.40
N VAL A 181 -7.86 -15.90 -9.36
CA VAL A 181 -7.51 -15.54 -7.98
C VAL A 181 -7.13 -16.79 -7.21
N LEU A 182 -5.97 -16.77 -6.58
CA LEU A 182 -5.42 -17.84 -5.75
C LEU A 182 -5.33 -17.40 -4.29
N ASP A 183 -5.14 -18.36 -3.40
CA ASP A 183 -4.86 -18.07 -2.00
C ASP A 183 -3.42 -17.57 -1.84
N TYR A 184 -3.26 -16.47 -1.09
CA TYR A 184 -1.94 -15.96 -0.74
C TYR A 184 -1.20 -16.98 0.14
N ASN A 185 0.11 -17.16 -0.10
CA ASN A 185 0.95 -18.15 0.56
C ASN A 185 0.66 -19.63 0.23
N ASP A 186 -0.17 -19.91 -0.79
CA ASP A 186 -0.37 -21.29 -1.29
C ASP A 186 0.48 -21.54 -2.55
N ALA A 187 1.71 -21.98 -2.33
CA ALA A 187 2.63 -22.37 -3.41
C ALA A 187 2.13 -23.62 -4.18
N ALA A 188 1.43 -24.54 -3.52
CA ALA A 188 0.92 -25.75 -4.17
C ALA A 188 -0.20 -25.42 -5.17
N GLN A 189 -1.12 -24.55 -4.78
CA GLN A 189 -2.18 -24.05 -5.66
C GLN A 189 -1.61 -23.31 -6.87
N SER A 190 -0.53 -22.53 -6.65
CA SER A 190 0.16 -21.83 -7.73
C SER A 190 0.78 -22.83 -8.74
N ARG A 191 1.50 -23.85 -8.28
CA ARG A 191 2.06 -24.90 -9.15
C ARG A 191 0.97 -25.67 -9.90
N ALA A 192 -0.12 -26.02 -9.24
CA ALA A 192 -1.24 -26.71 -9.88
C ALA A 192 -1.87 -25.90 -11.00
N LEU A 193 -2.05 -24.59 -10.81
CA LEU A 193 -2.56 -23.69 -11.85
C LEU A 193 -1.60 -23.62 -13.04
N PHE A 194 -0.30 -23.45 -12.80
CA PHE A 194 0.69 -23.38 -13.86
C PHE A 194 0.82 -24.68 -14.66
N ALA A 195 0.77 -25.82 -13.97
CA ALA A 195 0.76 -27.12 -14.64
C ALA A 195 -0.47 -27.29 -15.57
N ALA A 196 -1.64 -26.79 -15.18
CA ALA A 196 -2.86 -26.89 -15.96
C ALA A 196 -2.97 -25.84 -17.08
N ARG A 197 -2.53 -24.59 -16.82
CA ARG A 197 -2.83 -23.44 -17.68
C ARG A 197 -1.65 -22.49 -17.93
N GLY A 198 -0.43 -22.88 -17.61
CA GLY A 198 0.74 -21.98 -17.67
C GLY A 198 0.93 -21.28 -19.02
N LYS A 199 0.53 -21.92 -20.14
CA LYS A 199 0.61 -21.32 -21.49
C LYS A 199 -0.38 -20.19 -21.76
N GLU A 200 -1.42 -20.03 -20.93
CA GLU A 200 -2.42 -18.96 -21.05
C GLU A 200 -2.07 -17.73 -20.20
N ILE A 201 -1.21 -17.92 -19.19
CA ILE A 201 -0.91 -16.89 -18.18
C ILE A 201 0.05 -15.87 -18.79
N ALA A 202 -0.40 -14.60 -18.84
CA ALA A 202 0.41 -13.46 -19.23
C ALA A 202 1.33 -13.01 -18.08
N GLY A 203 0.79 -13.01 -16.86
CA GLY A 203 1.55 -12.61 -15.69
C GLY A 203 0.84 -12.90 -14.38
N VAL A 204 1.64 -12.92 -13.31
CA VAL A 204 1.21 -12.99 -11.91
C VAL A 204 1.49 -11.65 -11.27
N ILE A 205 0.48 -11.00 -10.69
CA ILE A 205 0.65 -9.80 -9.87
C ILE A 205 0.48 -10.16 -8.40
N VAL A 206 1.43 -9.74 -7.58
CA VAL A 206 1.44 -10.03 -6.14
C VAL A 206 1.95 -8.82 -5.34
N GLU A 207 1.32 -8.53 -4.20
CA GLU A 207 1.95 -7.74 -3.15
C GLU A 207 3.00 -8.64 -2.48
N PRO A 208 4.31 -8.36 -2.58
CA PRO A 208 5.33 -9.26 -2.01
C PRO A 208 5.30 -9.28 -0.48
N VAL A 209 4.71 -8.29 0.15
CA VAL A 209 4.17 -8.30 1.51
C VAL A 209 2.77 -7.73 1.40
N ALA A 210 1.76 -8.54 1.65
CA ALA A 210 0.38 -8.09 1.54
C ALA A 210 0.05 -7.09 2.66
N GLY A 211 -0.44 -5.90 2.28
CA GLY A 211 -0.79 -4.80 3.18
C GLY A 211 -2.26 -4.37 3.09
N ASN A 212 -3.04 -4.97 2.18
CA ASN A 212 -4.45 -4.67 1.96
C ASN A 212 -5.41 -5.72 2.55
N MET A 213 -4.87 -6.73 3.23
CA MET A 213 -5.57 -7.66 4.10
C MET A 213 -4.95 -7.63 5.51
N ASN A 214 -4.76 -6.43 6.08
CA ASN A 214 -3.86 -6.17 7.18
C ASN A 214 -2.42 -6.45 6.72
N LEU A 215 -1.49 -6.91 7.57
CA LEU A 215 -0.13 -7.25 7.16
C LEU A 215 0.05 -8.76 7.12
N VAL A 216 0.28 -9.33 5.95
CA VAL A 216 0.61 -10.76 5.80
C VAL A 216 1.91 -10.90 5.03
N PRO A 217 3.02 -11.28 5.69
CA PRO A 217 4.29 -11.54 5.02
C PRO A 217 4.21 -12.78 4.12
N PRO A 218 5.06 -12.88 3.09
CA PRO A 218 5.17 -14.09 2.31
C PRO A 218 5.75 -15.23 3.16
N ALA A 219 5.15 -16.42 3.05
CA ALA A 219 5.70 -17.63 3.60
C ALA A 219 6.98 -18.05 2.86
N ALA A 220 7.89 -18.74 3.53
CA ALA A 220 9.10 -19.25 2.91
C ALA A 220 8.76 -20.12 1.68
N GLY A 221 9.44 -19.89 0.57
CA GLY A 221 9.24 -20.62 -0.69
C GLY A 221 8.06 -20.12 -1.55
N PHE A 222 7.21 -19.19 -1.06
CA PHE A 222 6.07 -18.72 -1.84
C PHE A 222 6.49 -17.83 -3.02
N LEU A 223 7.27 -16.78 -2.76
CA LEU A 223 7.73 -15.87 -3.82
C LEU A 223 8.70 -16.56 -4.78
N GLU A 224 9.55 -17.45 -4.27
CA GLU A 224 10.46 -18.27 -5.06
C GLU A 224 9.67 -19.17 -6.02
N THR A 225 8.58 -19.79 -5.55
CA THR A 225 7.68 -20.59 -6.40
C THR A 225 7.08 -19.75 -7.53
N LEU A 226 6.58 -18.54 -7.21
CA LEU A 226 6.03 -17.66 -8.25
C LEU A 226 7.08 -17.28 -9.28
N ARG A 227 8.32 -17.00 -8.86
CA ARG A 227 9.40 -16.69 -9.78
C ARG A 227 9.75 -17.89 -10.67
N GLU A 228 9.87 -19.08 -10.08
CA GLU A 228 10.18 -20.31 -10.80
C GLU A 228 9.10 -20.64 -11.84
N GLU A 229 7.83 -20.66 -11.43
CA GLU A 229 6.71 -20.96 -12.33
C GLU A 229 6.57 -19.96 -13.46
N CYS A 230 6.69 -18.65 -13.17
CA CYS A 230 6.68 -17.63 -14.21
C CYS A 230 7.83 -17.84 -15.21
N THR A 231 9.04 -18.15 -14.74
CA THR A 231 10.21 -18.39 -15.60
C THR A 231 9.99 -19.62 -16.48
N THR A 232 9.56 -20.73 -15.90
CA THR A 232 9.36 -22.01 -16.60
C THR A 232 8.30 -21.91 -17.71
N HIS A 233 7.24 -21.14 -17.47
CA HIS A 233 6.11 -21.03 -18.38
C HIS A 233 6.15 -19.78 -19.26
N GLY A 234 7.15 -18.91 -19.11
CA GLY A 234 7.26 -17.65 -19.85
C GLY A 234 6.16 -16.64 -19.55
N ALA A 235 5.61 -16.69 -18.33
CA ALA A 235 4.75 -15.66 -17.77
C ALA A 235 5.58 -14.59 -17.07
N LEU A 236 5.04 -13.37 -16.87
CA LEU A 236 5.74 -12.30 -16.19
C LEU A 236 5.37 -12.25 -14.71
N LEU A 237 6.39 -12.16 -13.84
CA LEU A 237 6.17 -11.87 -12.42
C LEU A 237 6.15 -10.35 -12.23
N ILE A 238 5.05 -9.84 -11.66
CA ILE A 238 4.81 -8.42 -11.38
C ILE A 238 4.76 -8.26 -9.86
N PHE A 239 5.73 -7.54 -9.29
CA PHE A 239 5.66 -7.12 -7.90
C PHE A 239 4.93 -5.80 -7.79
N ASP A 240 3.80 -5.81 -7.08
CA ASP A 240 3.14 -4.59 -6.67
C ASP A 240 3.83 -4.06 -5.40
N GLU A 241 4.79 -3.19 -5.63
CA GLU A 241 5.53 -2.49 -4.58
C GLU A 241 5.01 -1.06 -4.36
N VAL A 242 3.78 -0.78 -4.72
CA VAL A 242 3.15 0.52 -4.43
C VAL A 242 3.16 0.82 -2.93
N MET A 243 3.04 -0.20 -2.07
CA MET A 243 3.10 -0.07 -0.62
C MET A 243 4.50 -0.37 -0.06
N THR A 244 5.15 -1.41 -0.54
CA THR A 244 6.41 -1.94 0.02
C THR A 244 7.66 -1.24 -0.51
N GLY A 245 7.59 -0.64 -1.69
CA GLY A 245 8.72 0.05 -2.32
C GLY A 245 9.30 1.15 -1.42
N PHE A 246 10.61 1.11 -1.18
CA PHE A 246 11.36 2.01 -0.30
C PHE A 246 10.92 1.97 1.17
N ARG A 247 9.92 1.20 1.53
CA ARG A 247 9.35 1.10 2.87
C ARG A 247 9.85 -0.09 3.66
N VAL A 248 9.86 -1.28 3.07
CA VAL A 248 10.30 -2.51 3.77
C VAL A 248 11.80 -2.75 3.65
N ALA A 249 12.43 -2.14 2.69
CA ALA A 249 13.87 -1.98 2.49
C ALA A 249 14.10 -0.87 1.44
N LEU A 250 15.31 -0.35 1.31
CA LEU A 250 15.65 0.70 0.34
C LEU A 250 15.38 0.26 -1.10
N GLY A 251 15.67 -1.01 -1.45
CA GLY A 251 15.36 -1.60 -2.75
C GLY A 251 14.00 -2.32 -2.79
N GLY A 252 13.09 -2.03 -1.85
CA GLY A 252 11.77 -2.65 -1.77
C GLY A 252 11.78 -4.09 -1.24
N ALA A 253 10.66 -4.77 -1.35
CA ALA A 253 10.52 -6.16 -0.93
C ALA A 253 11.35 -7.10 -1.80
N GLN A 254 11.57 -6.79 -3.08
CA GLN A 254 12.44 -7.57 -3.95
C GLN A 254 13.88 -7.67 -3.44
N ALA A 255 14.41 -6.61 -2.84
CA ALA A 255 15.72 -6.63 -2.21
C ALA A 255 15.71 -7.36 -0.87
N ARG A 256 14.61 -7.26 -0.11
CA ARG A 256 14.46 -7.93 1.19
C ARG A 256 14.37 -9.44 1.08
N TYR A 257 13.71 -9.95 0.03
CA TYR A 257 13.47 -11.38 -0.18
C TYR A 257 14.35 -12.00 -1.28
N ASP A 258 15.24 -11.20 -1.88
CA ASP A 258 16.14 -11.59 -2.98
C ASP A 258 15.39 -12.25 -4.17
N ILE A 259 14.26 -11.65 -4.55
CA ILE A 259 13.46 -12.09 -5.70
C ILE A 259 13.43 -10.97 -6.75
N ARG A 260 13.83 -11.28 -7.98
CA ARG A 260 13.77 -10.32 -9.10
C ARG A 260 12.48 -10.52 -9.92
N PRO A 261 11.51 -9.60 -9.83
CA PRO A 261 10.36 -9.61 -10.72
C PRO A 261 10.74 -9.13 -12.13
N ASP A 262 9.87 -9.40 -13.11
CA ASP A 262 10.00 -8.89 -14.48
C ASP A 262 9.50 -7.44 -14.58
N LEU A 263 8.46 -7.12 -13.83
CA LEU A 263 7.89 -5.78 -13.72
C LEU A 263 7.66 -5.42 -12.24
N THR A 264 7.78 -4.15 -11.93
CA THR A 264 7.52 -3.59 -10.60
C THR A 264 6.61 -2.37 -10.75
N THR A 265 5.58 -2.27 -9.91
CA THR A 265 4.78 -1.05 -9.78
C THR A 265 5.16 -0.32 -8.49
N LEU A 266 5.27 1.00 -8.57
CA LEU A 266 5.63 1.88 -7.46
C LEU A 266 4.59 2.99 -7.30
N GLY A 267 4.54 3.58 -6.12
CA GLY A 267 3.68 4.70 -5.79
C GLY A 267 3.99 5.23 -4.39
N LYS A 268 3.01 5.86 -3.76
CA LYS A 268 3.10 6.30 -2.34
C LYS A 268 4.41 7.02 -2.00
N VAL A 269 5.43 6.30 -1.49
CA VAL A 269 6.71 6.87 -1.03
C VAL A 269 7.41 7.66 -2.13
N ILE A 270 7.38 7.19 -3.39
CA ILE A 270 8.02 7.90 -4.51
C ILE A 270 7.36 9.24 -4.87
N GLY A 271 6.23 9.56 -4.24
CA GLY A 271 5.52 10.83 -4.40
C GLY A 271 5.69 11.78 -3.21
N GLY A 272 6.21 11.31 -2.07
CA GLY A 272 6.38 12.14 -0.89
C GLY A 272 5.09 12.84 -0.41
N GLY A 273 3.91 12.25 -0.69
CA GLY A 273 2.59 12.81 -0.41
C GLY A 273 1.87 13.38 -1.63
N MET A 274 2.56 13.56 -2.75
CA MET A 274 1.96 14.02 -4.00
C MET A 274 1.49 12.83 -4.87
N PRO A 275 0.47 13.04 -5.76
CA PRO A 275 -0.02 11.97 -6.63
C PRO A 275 1.04 11.55 -7.65
N VAL A 276 1.50 10.32 -7.55
CA VAL A 276 2.44 9.70 -8.49
C VAL A 276 2.34 8.18 -8.40
N GLY A 277 2.65 7.51 -9.49
CA GLY A 277 2.94 6.11 -9.60
C GLY A 277 4.03 5.88 -10.64
N ALA A 278 4.54 4.68 -10.72
CA ALA A 278 5.46 4.26 -11.75
C ALA A 278 5.31 2.78 -12.08
N VAL A 279 5.55 2.42 -13.32
CA VAL A 279 5.76 1.05 -13.76
C VAL A 279 7.17 0.94 -14.35
N GLY A 280 7.92 -0.04 -13.93
CA GLY A 280 9.26 -0.27 -14.41
C GLY A 280 9.60 -1.76 -14.43
N GLY A 281 10.72 -2.12 -15.06
CA GLY A 281 11.17 -3.49 -15.13
C GLY A 281 12.22 -3.70 -16.23
N ARG A 282 12.31 -4.93 -16.68
CA ARG A 282 13.25 -5.35 -17.73
C ARG A 282 13.07 -4.53 -19.00
N ARG A 283 14.18 -4.14 -19.60
CA ARG A 283 14.22 -3.29 -20.80
C ARG A 283 13.45 -3.89 -21.96
N ASP A 284 13.64 -5.17 -22.23
CA ASP A 284 12.98 -5.90 -23.33
C ASP A 284 11.45 -5.86 -23.20
N ILE A 285 10.91 -5.91 -21.99
CA ILE A 285 9.48 -5.81 -21.73
C ILE A 285 9.01 -4.35 -21.83
N MET A 286 9.71 -3.43 -21.17
CA MET A 286 9.32 -2.02 -21.14
C MET A 286 9.34 -1.36 -22.52
N GLN A 287 10.13 -1.85 -23.46
CA GLN A 287 10.17 -1.37 -24.86
C GLN A 287 8.89 -1.68 -25.64
N HIS A 288 8.00 -2.53 -25.14
CA HIS A 288 6.65 -2.69 -25.72
C HIS A 288 5.73 -1.47 -25.49
N ILE A 289 6.09 -0.54 -24.58
CA ILE A 289 5.30 0.68 -24.35
C ILE A 289 5.51 1.69 -25.49
N ALA A 290 4.41 2.30 -25.94
CA ALA A 290 4.44 3.40 -26.88
C ALA A 290 5.34 4.57 -26.40
N PRO A 291 6.10 5.25 -27.25
CA PRO A 291 6.12 5.16 -28.72
C PRO A 291 7.03 4.07 -29.31
N LEU A 292 7.79 3.31 -28.48
CA LEU A 292 8.68 2.27 -28.97
C LEU A 292 7.92 1.03 -29.44
N GLY A 293 6.89 0.62 -28.69
CA GLY A 293 6.05 -0.53 -28.99
C GLY A 293 4.57 -0.16 -29.11
N ALA A 294 3.71 -1.20 -29.20
CA ALA A 294 2.27 -1.03 -29.44
C ALA A 294 1.42 -0.91 -28.16
N VAL A 295 2.01 -1.12 -26.98
CA VAL A 295 1.26 -1.02 -25.72
C VAL A 295 1.07 0.45 -25.35
N TYR A 296 -0.16 0.93 -25.44
CA TYR A 296 -0.45 2.35 -25.20
C TYR A 296 -0.59 2.66 -23.72
N GLN A 297 0.09 3.74 -23.29
CA GLN A 297 -0.04 4.40 -21.99
C GLN A 297 0.24 5.90 -22.19
N ALA A 298 -0.59 6.75 -21.60
CA ALA A 298 -0.41 8.20 -21.60
C ALA A 298 -0.99 8.81 -20.32
N GLY A 299 -0.48 9.94 -19.90
CA GLY A 299 -0.98 10.70 -18.74
C GLY A 299 -0.55 12.15 -18.82
N THR A 300 -1.52 13.08 -18.85
CA THR A 300 -1.25 14.52 -18.98
C THR A 300 -0.34 15.05 -17.87
N LEU A 301 -0.50 14.56 -16.64
CA LEU A 301 0.25 15.02 -15.47
C LEU A 301 1.31 14.01 -15.01
N SER A 302 1.56 12.96 -15.79
CA SER A 302 2.64 12.00 -15.48
C SER A 302 3.99 12.71 -15.49
N GLY A 303 4.74 12.60 -14.40
CA GLY A 303 6.04 13.29 -14.26
C GLY A 303 5.91 14.80 -14.00
N ASN A 304 4.77 15.28 -13.47
CA ASN A 304 4.65 16.71 -13.16
C ASN A 304 5.72 17.17 -12.15
N PRO A 305 6.25 18.40 -12.30
CA PRO A 305 7.42 18.85 -11.57
C PRO A 305 7.22 18.89 -10.06
N VAL A 306 6.00 19.11 -9.58
CA VAL A 306 5.72 19.21 -8.14
C VAL A 306 5.77 17.84 -7.48
N ALA A 307 5.15 16.81 -8.09
CA ALA A 307 5.20 15.44 -7.57
C ALA A 307 6.61 14.85 -7.69
N VAL A 308 7.33 15.13 -8.77
CA VAL A 308 8.72 14.69 -8.97
C VAL A 308 9.64 15.30 -7.92
N ALA A 309 9.51 16.60 -7.63
CA ALA A 309 10.31 17.28 -6.60
C ALA A 309 10.05 16.70 -5.20
N ALA A 310 8.79 16.45 -4.84
CA ALA A 310 8.45 15.81 -3.58
C ALA A 310 9.05 14.39 -3.48
N GLY A 311 8.95 13.63 -4.57
CA GLY A 311 9.51 12.27 -4.67
C GLY A 311 11.03 12.25 -4.51
N LEU A 312 11.74 13.09 -5.24
CA LEU A 312 13.21 13.20 -5.15
C LEU A 312 13.66 13.56 -3.74
N ALA A 313 13.05 14.58 -3.12
CA ALA A 313 13.39 14.98 -1.75
C ALA A 313 13.11 13.85 -0.74
N THR A 314 12.02 13.11 -0.93
CA THR A 314 11.71 11.96 -0.07
C THR A 314 12.71 10.82 -0.28
N LEU A 315 13.07 10.50 -1.52
CA LEU A 315 14.06 9.46 -1.81
C LEU A 315 15.46 9.83 -1.29
N GLU A 316 15.82 11.11 -1.29
CA GLU A 316 17.07 11.58 -0.66
C GLU A 316 17.08 11.32 0.86
N ILE A 317 15.94 11.54 1.52
CA ILE A 317 15.78 11.27 2.95
C ILE A 317 15.92 9.78 3.25
N VAL A 318 15.22 8.92 2.52
CA VAL A 318 15.17 7.48 2.83
C VAL A 318 16.47 6.74 2.47
N GLN A 319 17.34 7.36 1.67
CA GLN A 319 18.69 6.86 1.36
C GLN A 319 19.73 7.15 2.47
N GLN A 320 19.40 7.96 3.46
CA GLN A 320 20.36 8.29 4.51
C GLN A 320 20.79 7.04 5.28
N PRO A 321 22.08 6.92 5.62
CA PRO A 321 22.58 5.77 6.37
C PRO A 321 21.80 5.58 7.67
N GLY A 322 21.39 4.34 7.96
CA GLY A 322 20.64 4.00 9.17
C GLY A 322 19.12 4.31 9.11
N PHE A 323 18.63 4.97 8.07
CA PHE A 323 17.21 5.33 7.98
C PHE A 323 16.28 4.11 8.07
N GLN A 324 16.48 3.12 7.22
CA GLN A 324 15.66 1.91 7.19
C GLN A 324 15.71 1.15 8.51
N GLN A 325 16.90 0.97 9.05
CA GLN A 325 17.14 0.28 10.34
C GLN A 325 16.45 1.00 11.50
N GLY A 326 16.52 2.33 11.53
CA GLY A 326 15.89 3.15 12.56
C GLY A 326 14.38 3.02 12.56
N VAL A 327 13.73 3.16 11.40
CA VAL A 327 12.27 3.07 11.30
C VAL A 327 11.78 1.64 11.57
N GLU A 328 12.51 0.61 11.13
CA GLU A 328 12.20 -0.79 11.43
C GLU A 328 12.33 -1.10 12.93
N ALA A 329 13.36 -0.58 13.60
CA ALA A 329 13.53 -0.76 15.03
C ALA A 329 12.39 -0.11 15.83
N THR A 330 11.98 1.12 15.46
CA THR A 330 10.82 1.80 16.06
C THR A 330 9.53 1.02 15.84
N THR A 331 9.32 0.46 14.64
CA THR A 331 8.14 -0.35 14.32
C THR A 331 8.09 -1.62 15.17
N ARG A 332 9.23 -2.29 15.32
CA ARG A 332 9.33 -3.49 16.17
C ARG A 332 9.04 -3.17 17.63
N ALA A 333 9.59 -2.09 18.18
CA ALA A 333 9.33 -1.65 19.55
C ALA A 333 7.83 -1.38 19.78
N LEU A 334 7.14 -0.75 18.82
CA LEU A 334 5.69 -0.56 18.87
C LEU A 334 4.93 -1.90 18.94
N VAL A 335 5.24 -2.82 18.04
CA VAL A 335 4.54 -4.11 17.91
C VAL A 335 4.77 -5.01 19.14
N GLU A 336 6.01 -5.08 19.64
CA GLU A 336 6.36 -5.82 20.84
C GLU A 336 5.66 -5.21 22.07
N GLY A 337 5.68 -3.90 22.20
CA GLY A 337 5.03 -3.19 23.30
C GLY A 337 3.52 -3.36 23.30
N LEU A 338 2.84 -3.25 22.14
CA LEU A 338 1.40 -3.51 22.04
C LEU A 338 1.04 -4.94 22.43
N THR A 339 1.83 -5.92 21.99
CA THR A 339 1.64 -7.34 22.33
C THR A 339 1.81 -7.56 23.84
N GLU A 340 2.77 -6.91 24.47
CA GLU A 340 2.98 -6.98 25.91
C GLU A 340 1.82 -6.34 26.68
N GLN A 341 1.33 -5.15 26.27
CA GLN A 341 0.19 -4.51 26.92
C GLN A 341 -1.07 -5.38 26.84
N ALA A 342 -1.35 -6.00 25.69
CA ALA A 342 -2.47 -6.92 25.52
C ALA A 342 -2.34 -8.15 26.43
N LYS A 343 -1.14 -8.74 26.50
CA LYS A 343 -0.85 -9.89 27.39
C LYS A 343 -1.09 -9.53 28.84
N ASN A 344 -0.63 -8.36 29.30
CA ASN A 344 -0.79 -7.88 30.67
C ASN A 344 -2.26 -7.59 31.02
N ALA A 345 -3.11 -7.30 30.02
CA ALA A 345 -4.55 -7.13 30.18
C ALA A 345 -5.35 -8.44 29.99
N GLY A 346 -4.70 -9.57 29.69
CA GLY A 346 -5.37 -10.85 29.44
C GLY A 346 -6.16 -10.88 28.12
N VAL A 347 -5.83 -10.00 27.16
CA VAL A 347 -6.51 -9.92 25.87
C VAL A 347 -5.81 -10.79 24.85
N THR A 348 -6.57 -11.64 24.16
CA THR A 348 -6.05 -12.43 23.02
C THR A 348 -5.75 -11.47 21.86
N PHE A 349 -4.47 -11.29 21.58
CA PHE A 349 -3.96 -10.35 20.59
C PHE A 349 -2.58 -10.78 20.11
N CYS A 350 -2.29 -10.53 18.86
CA CYS A 350 -0.93 -10.59 18.33
C CYS A 350 -0.71 -9.47 17.32
N ALA A 351 0.54 -9.16 17.05
CA ALA A 351 0.94 -8.17 16.05
C ALA A 351 2.22 -8.64 15.36
N GLN A 352 2.45 -8.17 14.14
CA GLN A 352 3.68 -8.43 13.40
C GLN A 352 4.10 -7.22 12.57
N SER A 353 5.36 -7.18 12.13
CA SER A 353 5.87 -6.08 11.32
C SER A 353 6.84 -6.56 10.25
N VAL A 354 6.92 -5.78 9.15
CA VAL A 354 7.92 -5.92 8.09
C VAL A 354 8.37 -4.52 7.70
N GLY A 355 9.65 -4.21 7.92
CA GLY A 355 10.15 -2.84 7.75
C GLY A 355 9.37 -1.86 8.62
N SER A 356 8.80 -0.83 8.02
CA SER A 356 7.99 0.17 8.70
C SER A 356 6.47 -0.06 8.58
N MET A 357 6.04 -1.26 8.20
CA MET A 357 4.65 -1.71 8.18
C MET A 357 4.36 -2.62 9.35
N PHE A 358 3.14 -2.55 9.89
CA PHE A 358 2.70 -3.45 10.95
C PHE A 358 1.24 -3.85 10.81
N GLY A 359 0.88 -5.00 11.40
CA GLY A 359 -0.48 -5.50 11.48
C GLY A 359 -0.87 -5.81 12.92
N LEU A 360 -2.14 -5.56 13.24
CA LEU A 360 -2.75 -5.79 14.56
C LEU A 360 -3.89 -6.80 14.43
N TYR A 361 -3.87 -7.85 15.26
CA TYR A 361 -4.83 -8.94 15.13
C TYR A 361 -5.37 -9.36 16.50
N PHE A 362 -6.69 -9.34 16.65
CA PHE A 362 -7.36 -9.91 17.83
C PHE A 362 -7.58 -11.42 17.64
N ARG A 363 -6.47 -12.15 17.67
CA ARG A 363 -6.36 -13.61 17.63
C ARG A 363 -5.05 -14.06 18.27
N ALA A 364 -4.90 -15.36 18.49
CA ALA A 364 -3.75 -15.91 19.25
C ALA A 364 -2.43 -15.90 18.45
N THR A 365 -2.48 -16.06 17.12
CA THR A 365 -1.30 -16.16 16.25
C THR A 365 -1.46 -15.28 15.01
N PRO A 366 -0.38 -14.71 14.46
CA PRO A 366 -0.47 -13.93 13.23
C PRO A 366 -1.06 -14.74 12.07
N PRO A 367 -1.95 -14.15 11.25
CA PRO A 367 -2.51 -14.81 10.08
C PRO A 367 -1.47 -14.94 8.97
N THR A 368 -1.59 -15.99 8.17
CA THR A 368 -0.73 -16.30 7.03
C THR A 368 -1.46 -16.16 5.69
N ARG A 369 -2.80 -16.03 5.70
CA ARG A 369 -3.65 -15.93 4.51
C ARG A 369 -4.94 -15.17 4.83
N PHE A 370 -5.65 -14.76 3.78
CA PHE A 370 -6.85 -13.93 3.90
C PHE A 370 -7.95 -14.58 4.77
N ALA A 371 -8.22 -15.87 4.60
CA ALA A 371 -9.24 -16.56 5.39
C ALA A 371 -8.99 -16.44 6.91
N GLU A 372 -7.72 -16.53 7.33
CA GLU A 372 -7.34 -16.38 8.74
C GLU A 372 -7.44 -14.93 9.23
N VAL A 373 -7.25 -13.95 8.35
CA VAL A 373 -7.50 -12.53 8.68
C VAL A 373 -8.99 -12.30 8.93
N MET A 374 -9.86 -12.95 8.16
CA MET A 374 -11.33 -12.83 8.33
C MET A 374 -11.84 -13.47 9.63
N GLU A 375 -11.08 -14.37 10.25
CA GLU A 375 -11.39 -14.97 11.55
C GLU A 375 -11.03 -14.08 12.75
N CYS A 376 -10.34 -12.95 12.54
CA CYS A 376 -9.99 -12.03 13.62
C CYS A 376 -11.24 -11.40 14.24
N ASP A 377 -11.22 -11.18 15.57
CA ASP A 377 -12.32 -10.54 16.29
C ASP A 377 -12.41 -9.05 15.92
N LYS A 378 -13.22 -8.79 14.89
CA LYS A 378 -13.43 -7.45 14.36
C LYS A 378 -14.13 -6.52 15.38
N ASP A 379 -15.04 -7.04 16.17
CA ASP A 379 -15.78 -6.21 17.13
C ASP A 379 -14.87 -5.75 18.28
N ARG A 380 -13.93 -6.60 18.68
CA ARG A 380 -12.89 -6.24 19.65
C ARG A 380 -11.90 -5.23 19.04
N PHE A 381 -11.51 -5.40 17.78
CA PHE A 381 -10.74 -4.38 17.07
C PHE A 381 -11.45 -3.04 17.05
N ASN A 382 -12.74 -2.99 16.73
CA ASN A 382 -13.51 -1.75 16.66
C ASN A 382 -13.54 -1.03 18.02
N ARG A 383 -13.75 -1.75 19.12
CA ARG A 383 -13.69 -1.16 20.46
C ARG A 383 -12.29 -0.63 20.79
N PHE A 384 -11.25 -1.39 20.48
CA PHE A 384 -9.86 -0.96 20.65
C PHE A 384 -9.56 0.28 19.82
N PHE A 385 -9.95 0.31 18.55
CA PHE A 385 -9.76 1.45 17.66
C PHE A 385 -10.35 2.74 18.26
N HIS A 386 -11.60 2.72 18.73
CA HIS A 386 -12.23 3.89 19.34
C HIS A 386 -11.55 4.30 20.64
N ALA A 387 -11.20 3.34 21.49
CA ALA A 387 -10.48 3.62 22.73
C ALA A 387 -9.11 4.28 22.48
N MET A 388 -8.40 3.88 21.43
CA MET A 388 -7.14 4.51 21.00
C MET A 388 -7.37 5.90 20.39
N LEU A 389 -8.40 6.04 19.53
CA LEU A 389 -8.76 7.32 18.91
C LEU A 389 -9.12 8.38 19.95
N GLU A 390 -9.89 8.00 20.97
CA GLU A 390 -10.23 8.88 22.11
C GLU A 390 -8.99 9.37 22.85
N ARG A 391 -7.95 8.54 22.94
CA ARG A 391 -6.68 8.82 23.61
C ARG A 391 -5.63 9.49 22.70
N GLY A 392 -6.04 9.93 21.52
CA GLY A 392 -5.16 10.65 20.59
C GLY A 392 -4.18 9.76 19.81
N VAL A 393 -4.56 8.52 19.53
CA VAL A 393 -3.82 7.62 18.64
C VAL A 393 -4.71 7.22 17.47
N TYR A 394 -4.27 7.51 16.24
CA TYR A 394 -5.03 7.26 15.02
C TYR A 394 -4.46 6.07 14.27
N PHE A 395 -5.09 4.91 14.41
CA PHE A 395 -4.88 3.72 13.60
C PHE A 395 -5.78 3.72 12.35
N ALA A 396 -5.54 2.82 11.42
CA ALA A 396 -6.43 2.64 10.29
C ALA A 396 -7.84 2.22 10.76
N PRO A 397 -8.92 2.82 10.23
CA PRO A 397 -10.30 2.55 10.65
C PRO A 397 -10.85 1.26 10.04
N SER A 398 -10.08 0.19 10.08
CA SER A 398 -10.45 -1.15 9.62
C SER A 398 -9.48 -2.20 10.15
N ALA A 399 -10.00 -3.32 10.62
CA ALA A 399 -9.20 -4.47 11.04
C ALA A 399 -8.40 -5.12 9.88
N TYR A 400 -8.67 -4.71 8.64
CA TYR A 400 -8.08 -5.28 7.43
C TYR A 400 -7.01 -4.38 6.79
N GLU A 401 -6.60 -3.33 7.45
CA GLU A 401 -5.60 -2.39 6.96
C GLU A 401 -4.30 -2.48 7.77
N ALA A 402 -3.17 -2.44 7.09
CA ALA A 402 -1.87 -2.30 7.73
C ALA A 402 -1.68 -0.91 8.32
N GLY A 403 -0.89 -0.81 9.39
CA GLY A 403 -0.41 0.44 9.94
C GLY A 403 1.00 0.78 9.47
N PHE A 404 1.39 2.05 9.65
CA PHE A 404 2.66 2.58 9.15
C PHE A 404 3.37 3.41 10.22
N VAL A 405 4.65 3.15 10.40
CA VAL A 405 5.56 3.99 11.18
C VAL A 405 6.38 4.86 10.22
N SER A 406 6.63 6.09 10.61
CA SER A 406 7.49 7.02 9.87
C SER A 406 8.75 7.34 10.67
N ALA A 407 9.74 7.95 10.02
CA ALA A 407 10.95 8.42 10.69
C ALA A 407 10.70 9.51 11.75
N ALA A 408 9.53 10.12 11.75
CA ALA A 408 9.12 11.10 12.75
C ALA A 408 8.54 10.48 14.04
N HIS A 409 8.28 9.17 14.07
CA HIS A 409 7.91 8.46 15.29
C HIS A 409 9.16 8.18 16.12
N GLY A 410 9.30 8.89 17.24
CA GLY A 410 10.37 8.69 18.21
C GLY A 410 9.88 7.91 19.43
N GLN A 411 10.78 7.78 20.44
CA GLN A 411 10.46 7.08 21.69
C GLN A 411 9.25 7.68 22.41
N ALA A 412 9.09 9.01 22.38
CA ALA A 412 7.98 9.71 23.04
C ALA A 412 6.62 9.32 22.44
N GLU A 413 6.54 9.18 21.10
CA GLU A 413 5.32 8.75 20.41
C GLU A 413 5.00 7.28 20.71
N ILE A 414 6.03 6.42 20.78
CA ILE A 414 5.85 5.00 21.14
C ILE A 414 5.39 4.90 22.60
N ASP A 415 6.04 5.57 23.55
CA ASP A 415 5.66 5.52 24.97
C ASP A 415 4.22 6.01 25.18
N ALA A 416 3.84 7.12 24.54
CA ALA A 416 2.46 7.64 24.61
C ALA A 416 1.45 6.66 24.02
N THR A 417 1.79 6.01 22.89
CA THR A 417 0.93 5.00 22.26
C THR A 417 0.76 3.78 23.16
N LEU A 418 1.83 3.29 23.78
CA LEU A 418 1.78 2.14 24.68
C LEU A 418 1.03 2.45 25.98
N ALA A 419 1.14 3.68 26.50
CA ALA A 419 0.33 4.13 27.63
C ALA A 419 -1.17 4.16 27.29
N ALA A 420 -1.53 4.69 26.12
CA ALA A 420 -2.91 4.67 25.62
C ALA A 420 -3.42 3.24 25.42
N ALA A 421 -2.59 2.36 24.83
CA ALA A 421 -2.95 0.96 24.57
C ALA A 421 -3.17 0.17 25.84
N ARG A 422 -2.37 0.39 26.90
CA ARG A 422 -2.57 -0.23 28.21
C ARG A 422 -3.98 0.03 28.75
N GLU A 423 -4.44 1.27 28.69
CA GLU A 423 -5.78 1.63 29.16
C GLU A 423 -6.88 1.12 28.20
N ALA A 424 -6.62 1.14 26.89
CA ALA A 424 -7.53 0.61 25.89
C ALA A 424 -7.76 -0.90 26.05
N PHE A 425 -6.67 -1.70 26.23
CA PHE A 425 -6.79 -3.14 26.42
C PHE A 425 -7.49 -3.53 27.73
N ARG A 426 -7.31 -2.73 28.81
CA ARG A 426 -8.02 -2.96 30.07
C ARG A 426 -9.53 -2.72 29.99
N ALA A 427 -9.97 -1.92 29.02
CA ALA A 427 -11.38 -1.59 28.82
C ALA A 427 -12.09 -2.57 27.85
N LEU A 428 -11.40 -3.56 27.25
CA LEU A 428 -11.96 -4.57 26.35
C LEU A 428 -12.56 -5.77 27.06
#